data_09ba772dd9b6103a49c25ddeea1b2ddb
#
_entry.id   09ba772dd9b6103a49c25ddeea1b2ddb
#
_cell.length_a   1.000
_cell.length_b   1.000
_cell.length_c   1.000
_cell.angle_alpha   90.00
_cell.angle_beta   90.00
_cell.angle_gamma   90.00
#
_symmetry.space_group_name_H-M   'P 1'
#
loop_
_entity.id
_entity.type
_entity.pdbx_description
1 polymer ?
#
loop_
_entity_poly.entity_id
_entity_poly.type
_entity_poly.pdbx_seq_one_letter_code
_entity_poly.pdbx_strand_id
1 'polypeptide(L)'
;MSHTSLLPSRRIAAVVAVAASAALTLAGCSSSSGGKKAASSGAAVSAGKADTPRMTIAMVTHAPSGDTFWDTIRKGAEAAAAKDNVKLIYANDETAADQANLVQIAIDQKVDGIAVTLAKPDAMKAVVAKAEKAGIPVVGFNAGLSDWKKQGLLSFFGQDESVSGQALGTKLNSTGAKHALCVVQAQGDVNLEERCAGVKKTFSGKTDNLYVNGTDMPSVK
;
A
#
# COMPACT_ATOMS: atom_id res chain seq x y z
N MET A 1 79.06 28.79 4.47
CA MET A 1 79.24 29.67 3.28
C MET A 1 77.82 30.00 2.85
N SER A 2 77.25 31.11 3.35
CA SER A 2 77.25 32.46 2.76
C SER A 2 76.59 32.43 1.40
N HIS A 3 75.57 33.14 1.03
CA HIS A 3 75.12 34.50 1.24
C HIS A 3 73.66 34.65 0.78
N THR A 4 72.86 35.34 1.52
CA THR A 4 72.27 36.71 1.30
C THR A 4 71.45 36.92 0.08
N SER A 5 70.16 37.14 0.27
CA SER A 5 69.40 38.40 0.35
C SER A 5 69.09 39.03 -1.02
N LEU A 6 67.84 39.38 -1.24
CA LEU A 6 67.30 40.74 -1.25
C LEU A 6 65.87 40.77 -1.83
N LEU A 7 64.94 41.31 -1.08
CA LEU A 7 63.74 42.00 -1.56
C LEU A 7 64.16 43.37 -2.16
N PRO A 8 63.40 44.09 -2.96
CA PRO A 8 62.04 44.56 -2.60
C PRO A 8 61.06 44.92 -3.75
N SER A 9 59.99 45.44 -3.34
CA SER A 9 59.13 46.53 -3.79
C SER A 9 57.84 46.23 -4.52
N ARG A 10 56.77 46.38 -3.76
CA ARG A 10 55.67 47.34 -3.88
C ARG A 10 55.28 47.71 -5.34
N ARG A 11 54.05 47.39 -5.72
CA ARG A 11 53.09 48.43 -6.24
C ARG A 11 51.63 47.97 -5.94
N ILE A 12 50.94 48.93 -5.34
CA ILE A 12 49.54 49.04 -5.01
C ILE A 12 48.74 49.31 -6.27
N ALA A 13 47.64 48.65 -6.47
CA ALA A 13 46.47 49.16 -7.20
C ALA A 13 45.21 48.37 -6.81
N ALA A 14 44.43 48.93 -5.93
CA ALA A 14 43.02 49.32 -6.04
C ALA A 14 42.04 48.26 -6.56
N VAL A 15 41.32 47.66 -5.63
CA VAL A 15 39.89 47.78 -5.29
C VAL A 15 38.93 47.90 -6.49
N VAL A 16 38.15 46.82 -6.75
CA VAL A 16 36.70 46.94 -6.97
C VAL A 16 36.04 45.72 -6.30
N ALA A 17 35.30 46.00 -5.26
CA ALA A 17 34.40 45.05 -4.59
C ALA A 17 33.11 44.98 -5.37
N VAL A 18 32.75 43.78 -5.87
CA VAL A 18 31.35 43.48 -6.23
C VAL A 18 30.83 42.43 -5.29
N ALA A 19 30.06 42.90 -4.35
CA ALA A 19 29.30 42.03 -3.43
C ALA A 19 28.14 41.41 -4.17
N ALA A 20 28.25 40.14 -4.54
CA ALA A 20 27.12 39.35 -4.96
C ALA A 20 26.57 38.60 -3.72
N SER A 21 25.53 39.17 -3.14
CA SER A 21 24.79 38.58 -2.04
C SER A 21 23.99 37.37 -2.56
N ALA A 22 24.50 36.16 -2.39
CA ALA A 22 23.74 34.95 -2.58
C ALA A 22 22.91 34.72 -1.31
N ALA A 23 21.65 35.11 -1.34
CA ALA A 23 20.67 34.76 -0.31
C ALA A 23 20.32 33.28 -0.46
N LEU A 24 20.92 32.41 0.33
CA LEU A 24 20.45 31.04 0.56
C LEU A 24 19.24 31.10 1.47
N THR A 25 18.06 31.03 0.90
CA THR A 25 16.83 30.75 1.65
C THR A 25 16.80 29.26 2.01
N LEU A 26 17.23 28.91 3.23
CA LEU A 26 16.89 27.65 3.86
C LEU A 26 15.39 27.67 4.15
N ALA A 27 14.59 27.05 3.28
CA ALA A 27 13.21 26.72 3.59
C ALA A 27 13.23 25.54 4.57
N GLY A 28 13.17 25.84 5.86
CA GLY A 28 13.00 24.87 6.91
C GLY A 28 11.65 24.19 6.80
N CYS A 29 11.63 22.87 6.56
CA CYS A 29 10.45 22.06 6.76
C CYS A 29 10.19 21.89 8.26
N SER A 30 9.35 22.76 8.80
CA SER A 30 8.72 22.56 10.10
C SER A 30 7.22 22.50 9.84
N SER A 31 6.65 21.30 9.87
CA SER A 31 5.19 21.15 9.88
C SER A 31 4.79 20.08 10.90
N SER A 32 4.57 20.54 12.10
CA SER A 32 3.65 19.91 13.03
C SER A 32 2.33 20.63 12.92
N SER A 33 1.37 20.12 12.16
CA SER A 33 -0.08 20.27 12.42
C SER A 33 -0.87 19.53 11.34
N GLY A 34 -1.73 18.64 11.79
CA GLY A 34 -2.60 17.87 10.94
C GLY A 34 -3.64 18.71 10.18
N GLY A 35 -4.09 18.19 9.06
CA GLY A 35 -5.25 18.70 8.35
C GLY A 35 -4.94 19.78 7.34
N LYS A 36 -4.34 19.44 6.19
CA LYS A 36 -4.35 20.37 5.03
C LYS A 36 -5.77 20.51 4.49
N LYS A 37 -6.34 21.70 4.65
CA LYS A 37 -7.44 22.14 3.77
C LYS A 37 -6.98 22.05 2.33
N ALA A 38 -7.77 21.41 1.48
CA ALA A 38 -7.52 21.38 0.05
C ALA A 38 -7.42 22.83 -0.46
N ALA A 39 -6.24 23.25 -0.90
CA ALA A 39 -6.07 24.47 -1.65
C ALA A 39 -6.66 24.23 -3.04
N SER A 40 -7.71 24.96 -3.35
CA SER A 40 -8.31 25.00 -4.69
C SER A 40 -7.32 25.63 -5.66
N SER A 41 -7.22 25.04 -6.85
CA SER A 41 -6.67 25.59 -8.08
C SER A 41 -5.20 26.07 -8.06
N GLY A 42 -4.27 25.12 -8.00
CA GLY A 42 -3.04 25.22 -8.77
C GLY A 42 -3.15 24.25 -9.94
N ALA A 43 -2.75 24.67 -11.13
CA ALA A 43 -2.73 23.80 -12.30
C ALA A 43 -2.17 22.43 -11.89
N ALA A 44 -2.96 21.40 -12.06
CA ALA A 44 -2.47 20.03 -11.91
C ALA A 44 -1.30 19.90 -12.88
N VAL A 45 -0.08 19.90 -12.35
CA VAL A 45 1.07 19.46 -13.13
C VAL A 45 0.72 18.02 -13.47
N SER A 46 0.27 17.80 -14.70
CA SER A 46 0.11 16.46 -15.24
C SER A 46 1.50 15.86 -15.17
N ALA A 47 1.75 15.11 -14.10
CA ALA A 47 2.94 14.27 -14.06
C ALA A 47 2.86 13.41 -15.31
N GLY A 48 3.75 13.63 -16.27
CA GLY A 48 3.74 12.96 -17.55
C GLY A 48 3.67 11.45 -17.33
N LYS A 49 3.04 10.76 -18.26
CA LYS A 49 3.05 9.30 -18.31
C LYS A 49 4.50 8.81 -18.37
N ALA A 50 4.83 7.79 -17.60
CA ALA A 50 6.16 7.20 -17.63
C ALA A 50 6.53 6.72 -19.05
N ASP A 51 7.74 7.05 -19.49
CA ASP A 51 8.31 6.60 -20.76
C ASP A 51 8.98 5.23 -20.57
N THR A 52 8.15 4.24 -20.24
CA THR A 52 8.55 2.84 -20.03
C THR A 52 7.81 1.94 -21.02
N PRO A 53 8.35 0.77 -21.38
CA PRO A 53 7.61 -0.24 -22.12
C PRO A 53 6.27 -0.52 -21.42
N ARG A 54 5.19 -0.61 -22.21
CA ARG A 54 3.88 -0.83 -21.65
C ARG A 54 3.73 -2.26 -21.16
N MET A 55 3.57 -2.41 -19.84
CA MET A 55 3.27 -3.69 -19.21
C MET A 55 1.78 -3.91 -19.03
N THR A 56 1.37 -5.17 -18.99
CA THR A 56 0.02 -5.59 -18.62
C THR A 56 0.06 -6.21 -17.23
N ILE A 57 -0.63 -5.60 -16.26
CA ILE A 57 -0.71 -6.10 -14.90
C ILE A 57 -2.15 -6.52 -14.59
N ALA A 58 -2.32 -7.74 -14.12
CA ALA A 58 -3.60 -8.19 -13.58
C ALA A 58 -3.67 -7.89 -12.08
N MET A 59 -4.79 -7.31 -11.65
CA MET A 59 -5.13 -7.10 -10.25
C MET A 59 -6.37 -7.90 -9.92
N VAL A 60 -6.22 -8.95 -9.12
CA VAL A 60 -7.28 -9.91 -8.78
C VAL A 60 -7.60 -9.84 -7.29
N THR A 61 -8.85 -9.52 -6.97
CA THR A 61 -9.30 -9.34 -5.59
C THR A 61 -10.40 -10.35 -5.21
N HIS A 62 -10.57 -10.55 -3.91
CA HIS A 62 -11.69 -11.30 -3.33
C HIS A 62 -12.93 -10.42 -3.10
N ALA A 63 -13.01 -9.30 -3.79
CA ALA A 63 -14.08 -8.34 -3.63
C ALA A 63 -15.42 -8.89 -4.13
N PRO A 64 -16.52 -8.68 -3.41
CA PRO A 64 -17.84 -8.83 -4.01
C PRO A 64 -18.10 -7.72 -5.04
N SER A 65 -18.96 -7.97 -5.98
CA SER A 65 -19.34 -6.98 -7.00
C SER A 65 -20.06 -5.78 -6.37
N GLY A 66 -19.66 -4.57 -6.75
CA GLY A 66 -20.30 -3.33 -6.28
C GLY A 66 -19.87 -2.85 -4.88
N ASP A 67 -18.82 -3.42 -4.31
CA ASP A 67 -18.27 -2.97 -3.03
C ASP A 67 -17.52 -1.64 -3.19
N THR A 68 -17.98 -0.63 -2.47
CA THR A 68 -17.45 0.75 -2.57
C THR A 68 -16.03 0.91 -2.02
N PHE A 69 -15.62 0.08 -1.05
CA PHE A 69 -14.24 0.04 -0.56
C PHE A 69 -13.30 -0.42 -1.70
N TRP A 70 -13.67 -1.50 -2.37
CA TRP A 70 -12.88 -2.03 -3.47
C TRP A 70 -12.90 -1.14 -4.71
N ASP A 71 -13.99 -0.43 -4.98
CA ASP A 71 -14.05 0.60 -6.01
C ASP A 71 -13.02 1.72 -5.77
N THR A 72 -12.79 2.10 -4.51
CA THR A 72 -11.79 3.10 -4.16
C THR A 72 -10.37 2.58 -4.45
N ILE A 73 -10.09 1.33 -4.07
CA ILE A 73 -8.79 0.68 -4.33
C ILE A 73 -8.55 0.54 -5.84
N ARG A 74 -9.58 0.11 -6.59
CA ARG A 74 -9.52 0.00 -8.05
C ARG A 74 -9.20 1.33 -8.72
N LYS A 75 -9.87 2.42 -8.33
CA LYS A 75 -9.58 3.77 -8.85
C LYS A 75 -8.15 4.19 -8.58
N GLY A 76 -7.60 3.86 -7.42
CA GLY A 76 -6.19 4.11 -7.11
C GLY A 76 -5.25 3.33 -8.03
N ALA A 77 -5.55 2.05 -8.29
CA ALA A 77 -4.78 1.21 -9.20
C ALA A 77 -4.87 1.71 -10.65
N GLU A 78 -6.05 2.14 -11.10
CA GLU A 78 -6.26 2.73 -12.43
C GLU A 78 -5.46 4.03 -12.61
N ALA A 79 -5.42 4.88 -11.57
CA ALA A 79 -4.64 6.12 -11.58
C ALA A 79 -3.12 5.84 -11.64
N ALA A 80 -2.63 4.88 -10.87
CA ALA A 80 -1.24 4.44 -10.92
C ALA A 80 -0.88 3.85 -12.28
N ALA A 81 -1.72 2.96 -12.81
CA ALA A 81 -1.53 2.34 -14.11
C ALA A 81 -1.46 3.37 -15.26
N ALA A 82 -2.32 4.39 -15.21
CA ALA A 82 -2.31 5.47 -16.20
C ALA A 82 -1.00 6.27 -16.15
N LYS A 83 -0.49 6.53 -14.95
CA LYS A 83 0.76 7.26 -14.72
C LYS A 83 1.98 6.45 -15.13
N ASP A 84 2.00 5.17 -14.83
CA ASP A 84 3.16 4.29 -15.02
C ASP A 84 3.17 3.56 -16.38
N ASN A 85 2.32 3.96 -17.32
CA ASN A 85 2.17 3.33 -18.64
C ASN A 85 1.80 1.84 -18.58
N VAL A 86 0.96 1.45 -17.63
CA VAL A 86 0.50 0.08 -17.44
C VAL A 86 -0.90 -0.11 -18.05
N LYS A 87 -1.12 -1.26 -18.68
CA LYS A 87 -2.46 -1.77 -18.96
C LYS A 87 -2.92 -2.57 -17.74
N LEU A 88 -3.84 -2.02 -16.95
CA LEU A 88 -4.43 -2.71 -15.82
C LEU A 88 -5.59 -3.60 -16.30
N ILE A 89 -5.59 -4.85 -15.83
CA ILE A 89 -6.73 -5.77 -15.91
C ILE A 89 -7.20 -5.99 -14.48
N TYR A 90 -8.37 -5.44 -14.14
CA TYR A 90 -8.99 -5.65 -12.83
C TYR A 90 -10.03 -6.76 -12.92
N ALA A 91 -9.98 -7.71 -12.00
CA ALA A 91 -10.94 -8.78 -11.86
C ALA A 91 -11.21 -9.07 -10.37
N ASN A 92 -12.41 -9.48 -10.04
CA ASN A 92 -12.78 -9.78 -8.66
C ASN A 92 -13.83 -10.87 -8.56
N ASP A 93 -13.72 -11.68 -7.52
CA ASP A 93 -14.76 -12.62 -7.10
C ASP A 93 -14.59 -12.91 -5.60
N GLU A 94 -15.69 -12.96 -4.85
CA GLU A 94 -15.70 -13.26 -3.42
C GLU A 94 -15.52 -14.75 -3.12
N THR A 95 -15.80 -15.61 -4.12
CA THR A 95 -15.62 -17.05 -4.05
C THR A 95 -14.17 -17.39 -4.29
N ALA A 96 -13.54 -18.08 -3.35
CA ALA A 96 -12.11 -18.41 -3.43
C ALA A 96 -11.73 -19.21 -4.69
N ALA A 97 -12.60 -20.12 -5.14
CA ALA A 97 -12.36 -20.90 -6.35
C ALA A 97 -12.41 -20.02 -7.60
N ASP A 98 -13.37 -19.10 -7.69
CA ASP A 98 -13.50 -18.22 -8.85
C ASP A 98 -12.41 -17.15 -8.84
N GLN A 99 -11.99 -16.63 -7.67
CA GLN A 99 -10.82 -15.79 -7.58
C GLN A 99 -9.57 -16.52 -8.11
N ALA A 100 -9.38 -17.80 -7.77
CA ALA A 100 -8.27 -18.59 -8.29
C ALA A 100 -8.36 -18.78 -9.82
N ASN A 101 -9.57 -18.98 -10.36
CA ASN A 101 -9.80 -19.06 -11.82
C ASN A 101 -9.44 -17.73 -12.52
N LEU A 102 -9.75 -16.58 -11.91
CA LEU A 102 -9.36 -15.27 -12.44
C LEU A 102 -7.84 -15.11 -12.50
N VAL A 103 -7.10 -15.59 -11.50
CA VAL A 103 -5.63 -15.63 -11.55
C VAL A 103 -5.14 -16.56 -12.66
N GLN A 104 -5.76 -17.74 -12.84
CA GLN A 104 -5.42 -18.64 -13.94
C GLN A 104 -5.64 -17.98 -15.31
N ILE A 105 -6.73 -17.24 -15.50
CA ILE A 105 -7.00 -16.47 -16.73
C ILE A 105 -5.87 -15.45 -16.98
N ALA A 106 -5.40 -14.76 -15.93
CA ALA A 106 -4.29 -13.82 -16.07
C ALA A 106 -2.99 -14.52 -16.50
N ILE A 107 -2.71 -15.71 -15.97
CA ILE A 107 -1.56 -16.55 -16.41
C ILE A 107 -1.69 -16.91 -17.89
N ASP A 108 -2.87 -17.38 -18.32
CA ASP A 108 -3.15 -17.80 -19.69
C ASP A 108 -3.03 -16.61 -20.68
N GLN A 109 -3.37 -15.42 -20.22
CA GLN A 109 -3.18 -14.16 -20.96
C GLN A 109 -1.72 -13.68 -20.99
N LYS A 110 -0.81 -14.34 -20.28
CA LYS A 110 0.62 -14.03 -20.20
C LYS A 110 0.85 -12.57 -19.80
N VAL A 111 0.18 -12.13 -18.74
CA VAL A 111 0.40 -10.80 -18.18
C VAL A 111 1.82 -10.67 -17.64
N ASP A 112 2.34 -9.44 -17.58
CA ASP A 112 3.70 -9.16 -17.12
C ASP A 112 3.83 -9.20 -15.58
N GLY A 113 2.73 -9.17 -14.85
CA GLY A 113 2.70 -9.29 -13.40
C GLY A 113 1.28 -9.44 -12.85
N ILE A 114 1.18 -9.97 -11.64
CA ILE A 114 -0.09 -10.18 -10.95
C ILE A 114 -0.03 -9.56 -9.56
N ALA A 115 -1.03 -8.74 -9.22
CA ALA A 115 -1.33 -8.32 -7.86
C ALA A 115 -2.56 -9.08 -7.37
N VAL A 116 -2.45 -9.77 -6.23
CA VAL A 116 -3.53 -10.65 -5.73
C VAL A 116 -3.77 -10.46 -4.24
N THR A 117 -5.01 -10.55 -3.80
CA THR A 117 -5.36 -10.63 -2.38
C THR A 117 -5.37 -12.09 -1.93
N LEU A 118 -4.82 -12.35 -0.75
CA LEU A 118 -4.75 -13.70 -0.16
C LEU A 118 -5.71 -13.82 1.04
N ALA A 119 -6.97 -13.40 0.88
CA ALA A 119 -7.97 -13.51 1.94
C ALA A 119 -8.24 -14.98 2.33
N LYS A 120 -8.17 -15.87 1.36
CA LYS A 120 -8.25 -17.33 1.54
C LYS A 120 -6.99 -17.97 0.95
N PRO A 121 -5.85 -17.91 1.69
CA PRO A 121 -4.53 -18.20 1.13
C PRO A 121 -4.36 -19.64 0.62
N ASP A 122 -5.00 -20.61 1.26
CA ASP A 122 -4.92 -22.02 0.82
C ASP A 122 -5.49 -22.23 -0.59
N ALA A 123 -6.57 -21.53 -0.92
CA ALA A 123 -7.17 -21.61 -2.25
C ALA A 123 -6.28 -20.95 -3.33
N MET A 124 -5.51 -19.92 -2.97
CA MET A 124 -4.62 -19.22 -3.90
C MET A 124 -3.29 -19.96 -4.13
N LYS A 125 -2.86 -20.79 -3.19
CA LYS A 125 -1.53 -21.42 -3.20
C LYS A 125 -1.17 -22.11 -4.52
N ALA A 126 -2.07 -22.90 -5.06
CA ALA A 126 -1.79 -23.66 -6.27
C ALA A 126 -1.67 -22.78 -7.51
N VAL A 127 -2.52 -21.77 -7.63
CA VAL A 127 -2.53 -20.88 -8.81
C VAL A 127 -1.39 -19.86 -8.74
N VAL A 128 -1.01 -19.39 -7.55
CA VAL A 128 0.17 -18.56 -7.35
C VAL A 128 1.43 -19.31 -7.77
N ALA A 129 1.61 -20.55 -7.31
CA ALA A 129 2.74 -21.38 -7.72
C ALA A 129 2.80 -21.62 -9.25
N LYS A 130 1.64 -21.68 -9.93
CA LYS A 130 1.61 -21.76 -11.40
C LYS A 130 2.07 -20.47 -12.05
N ALA A 131 1.68 -19.28 -11.51
CA ALA A 131 2.12 -17.98 -12.02
C ALA A 131 3.64 -17.86 -11.92
N GLU A 132 4.21 -18.18 -10.76
CA GLU A 132 5.67 -18.17 -10.53
C GLU A 132 6.40 -19.13 -11.47
N LYS A 133 5.88 -20.36 -11.64
CA LYS A 133 6.46 -21.32 -12.60
C LYS A 133 6.39 -20.84 -14.04
N ALA A 134 5.40 -20.03 -14.39
CA ALA A 134 5.28 -19.37 -15.69
C ALA A 134 6.19 -18.14 -15.83
N GLY A 135 6.97 -17.78 -14.79
CA GLY A 135 7.83 -16.60 -14.77
C GLY A 135 7.09 -15.29 -14.58
N ILE A 136 5.82 -15.33 -14.15
CA ILE A 136 5.02 -14.14 -13.90
C ILE A 136 5.18 -13.74 -12.43
N PRO A 137 5.78 -12.57 -12.12
CA PRO A 137 5.93 -12.10 -10.76
C PRO A 137 4.57 -11.82 -10.11
N VAL A 138 4.44 -12.22 -8.84
CA VAL A 138 3.21 -12.03 -8.06
C VAL A 138 3.50 -11.19 -6.82
N VAL A 139 2.66 -10.21 -6.54
CA VAL A 139 2.67 -9.45 -5.29
C VAL A 139 1.35 -9.61 -4.56
N GLY A 140 1.41 -9.68 -3.24
CA GLY A 140 0.23 -9.72 -2.38
C GLY A 140 -0.17 -8.33 -1.93
N PHE A 141 -1.46 -8.11 -1.70
CA PHE A 141 -1.92 -6.88 -1.08
C PHE A 141 -3.21 -7.06 -0.29
N ASN A 142 -3.49 -6.12 0.62
CA ASN A 142 -4.64 -6.08 1.52
C ASN A 142 -4.70 -7.26 2.50
N ALA A 143 -4.86 -8.49 2.04
CA ALA A 143 -5.03 -9.68 2.88
C ALA A 143 -3.92 -10.70 2.65
N GLY A 144 -3.53 -11.44 3.73
CA GLY A 144 -2.57 -12.54 3.66
C GLY A 144 -1.13 -12.16 3.99
N LEU A 145 -0.92 -11.17 4.88
CA LEU A 145 0.42 -10.79 5.36
C LEU A 145 1.19 -11.97 5.96
N SER A 146 0.52 -12.90 6.63
CA SER A 146 1.13 -14.08 7.23
C SER A 146 1.51 -15.17 6.22
N ASP A 147 1.05 -15.08 4.98
CA ASP A 147 1.13 -16.14 3.98
C ASP A 147 1.90 -15.82 2.71
N TRP A 148 2.04 -14.54 2.35
CA TRP A 148 2.65 -14.13 1.08
C TRP A 148 4.08 -14.69 0.88
N LYS A 149 4.92 -14.66 1.93
CA LYS A 149 6.29 -15.23 1.86
C LYS A 149 6.28 -16.73 1.68
N LYS A 150 5.35 -17.44 2.36
CA LYS A 150 5.22 -18.89 2.29
C LYS A 150 4.79 -19.36 0.90
N GLN A 151 4.07 -18.49 0.18
CA GLN A 151 3.61 -18.75 -1.18
C GLN A 151 4.56 -18.22 -2.26
N GLY A 152 5.71 -17.61 -1.88
CA GLY A 152 6.75 -17.19 -2.82
C GLY A 152 6.52 -15.80 -3.43
N LEU A 153 5.51 -15.03 -3.01
CA LEU A 153 5.25 -13.72 -3.56
C LEU A 153 6.45 -12.77 -3.33
N LEU A 154 6.67 -11.84 -4.26
CA LEU A 154 7.81 -10.91 -4.20
C LEU A 154 7.69 -9.86 -3.10
N SER A 155 6.47 -9.42 -2.80
CA SER A 155 6.21 -8.39 -1.80
C SER A 155 4.75 -8.44 -1.34
N PHE A 156 4.46 -7.67 -0.27
CA PHE A 156 3.11 -7.45 0.24
C PHE A 156 2.86 -5.99 0.54
N PHE A 157 1.69 -5.49 0.18
CA PHE A 157 1.24 -4.12 0.39
C PHE A 157 -0.07 -4.12 1.20
N GLY A 158 0.02 -3.78 2.46
CA GLY A 158 -1.12 -3.79 3.38
C GLY A 158 -0.69 -3.52 4.81
N GLN A 159 -1.63 -3.63 5.71
CA GLN A 159 -1.38 -3.48 7.15
C GLN A 159 -1.19 -4.84 7.83
N ASP A 160 -0.62 -4.82 9.02
CA ASP A 160 -0.66 -5.95 9.95
C ASP A 160 -1.96 -5.92 10.73
N GLU A 161 -2.85 -6.87 10.43
CA GLU A 161 -4.18 -6.92 11.02
C GLU A 161 -4.15 -7.29 12.50
N SER A 162 -3.18 -8.10 12.92
CA SER A 162 -2.98 -8.41 14.33
C SER A 162 -2.59 -7.17 15.12
N VAL A 163 -1.68 -6.34 14.58
CA VAL A 163 -1.28 -5.06 15.20
C VAL A 163 -2.45 -4.08 15.24
N SER A 164 -3.18 -3.95 14.13
CA SER A 164 -4.38 -3.11 14.06
C SER A 164 -5.43 -3.51 15.08
N GLY A 165 -5.69 -4.81 15.20
CA GLY A 165 -6.61 -5.36 16.20
C GLY A 165 -6.14 -5.09 17.63
N GLN A 166 -4.85 -5.25 17.92
CA GLN A 166 -4.29 -4.97 19.24
C GLN A 166 -4.42 -3.47 19.62
N ALA A 167 -4.17 -2.59 18.65
CA ALA A 167 -4.36 -1.16 18.88
C ALA A 167 -5.83 -0.82 19.19
N LEU A 168 -6.77 -1.44 18.46
CA LEU A 168 -8.20 -1.29 18.72
C LEU A 168 -8.59 -1.83 20.11
N GLY A 169 -8.10 -3.02 20.49
CA GLY A 169 -8.36 -3.60 21.79
C GLY A 169 -7.86 -2.70 22.95
N THR A 170 -6.67 -2.14 22.80
CA THR A 170 -6.13 -1.15 23.73
C THR A 170 -7.01 0.11 23.81
N LYS A 171 -7.48 0.60 22.66
CA LYS A 171 -8.37 1.77 22.61
C LYS A 171 -9.71 1.50 23.28
N LEU A 172 -10.29 0.32 23.09
CA LEU A 172 -11.54 -0.08 23.73
C LEU A 172 -11.44 -0.07 25.27
N ASN A 173 -10.29 -0.46 25.84
CA ASN A 173 -10.06 -0.36 27.28
C ASN A 173 -10.22 1.07 27.79
N SER A 174 -9.76 2.07 27.02
CA SER A 174 -9.86 3.49 27.41
C SER A 174 -11.28 4.05 27.34
N THR A 175 -12.21 3.35 26.70
CA THR A 175 -13.63 3.76 26.64
C THR A 175 -14.47 3.22 27.79
N GLY A 176 -13.91 2.33 28.63
CA GLY A 176 -14.62 1.65 29.69
C GLY A 176 -15.51 0.51 29.20
N ALA A 177 -15.44 0.14 27.93
CA ALA A 177 -16.16 -1.00 27.35
C ALA A 177 -15.88 -2.29 28.15
N LYS A 178 -16.88 -3.14 28.29
CA LYS A 178 -16.77 -4.45 28.96
C LYS A 178 -16.94 -5.62 27.99
N HIS A 179 -17.59 -5.36 26.88
CA HIS A 179 -17.86 -6.35 25.86
C HIS A 179 -17.70 -5.71 24.47
N ALA A 180 -17.04 -6.41 23.56
CA ALA A 180 -16.89 -6.04 22.16
C ALA A 180 -17.40 -7.18 21.27
N LEU A 181 -18.14 -6.83 20.23
CA LEU A 181 -18.46 -7.74 19.13
C LEU A 181 -17.53 -7.42 17.96
N CYS A 182 -16.75 -8.41 17.53
CA CYS A 182 -15.93 -8.31 16.35
C CYS A 182 -16.68 -8.91 15.17
N VAL A 183 -17.11 -8.05 14.24
CA VAL A 183 -17.87 -8.49 13.05
C VAL A 183 -16.92 -9.04 12.00
N VAL A 184 -17.17 -10.28 11.56
CA VAL A 184 -16.50 -10.96 10.48
C VAL A 184 -17.51 -11.13 9.34
N GLN A 185 -17.47 -10.21 8.38
CA GLN A 185 -18.45 -10.16 7.29
C GLN A 185 -18.15 -11.14 6.14
N ALA A 186 -16.99 -11.77 6.16
CA ALA A 186 -16.60 -12.81 5.20
C ALA A 186 -15.85 -13.91 5.95
N GLN A 187 -16.58 -14.94 6.34
CA GLN A 187 -16.02 -16.04 7.12
C GLN A 187 -14.84 -16.70 6.42
N GLY A 188 -13.75 -16.91 7.17
CA GLY A 188 -12.52 -17.53 6.69
C GLY A 188 -11.57 -16.57 5.99
N ASP A 189 -11.87 -15.25 5.93
CA ASP A 189 -10.93 -14.26 5.49
C ASP A 189 -9.91 -13.98 6.59
N VAL A 190 -8.66 -14.37 6.32
CA VAL A 190 -7.57 -14.33 7.32
C VAL A 190 -7.34 -12.93 7.90
N ASN A 191 -7.48 -11.89 7.13
CA ASN A 191 -7.32 -10.50 7.59
C ASN A 191 -8.38 -10.10 8.63
N LEU A 192 -9.62 -10.54 8.48
CA LEU A 192 -10.70 -10.27 9.43
C LEU A 192 -10.51 -11.08 10.71
N GLU A 193 -10.17 -12.35 10.58
CA GLU A 193 -9.91 -13.22 11.72
C GLU A 193 -8.69 -12.75 12.53
N GLU A 194 -7.58 -12.36 11.86
CA GLU A 194 -6.37 -11.83 12.50
C GLU A 194 -6.65 -10.51 13.25
N ARG A 195 -7.49 -9.63 12.70
CA ARG A 195 -7.91 -8.39 13.37
C ARG A 195 -8.70 -8.67 14.63
N CYS A 196 -9.69 -9.57 14.56
CA CYS A 196 -10.49 -9.97 15.71
C CYS A 196 -9.63 -10.67 16.78
N ALA A 197 -8.71 -11.53 16.35
CA ALA A 197 -7.74 -12.16 17.25
C ALA A 197 -6.82 -11.12 17.92
N GLY A 198 -6.41 -10.09 17.19
CA GLY A 198 -5.65 -8.95 17.72
C GLY A 198 -6.41 -8.21 18.83
N VAL A 199 -7.69 -7.92 18.63
CA VAL A 199 -8.54 -7.30 19.67
C VAL A 199 -8.54 -8.14 20.94
N LYS A 200 -8.74 -9.45 20.81
CA LYS A 200 -8.77 -10.39 21.97
C LYS A 200 -7.47 -10.40 22.76
N LYS A 201 -6.33 -10.06 22.16
CA LYS A 201 -5.03 -10.05 22.86
C LYS A 201 -4.86 -8.89 23.81
N THR A 202 -5.50 -7.76 23.57
CA THR A 202 -5.22 -6.52 24.32
C THR A 202 -6.46 -5.92 24.97
N PHE A 203 -7.66 -6.28 24.55
CA PHE A 203 -8.88 -5.86 25.20
C PHE A 203 -9.11 -6.67 26.48
N SER A 204 -9.27 -5.97 27.61
CA SER A 204 -9.48 -6.57 28.94
C SER A 204 -10.91 -7.07 29.17
N GLY A 205 -11.84 -6.64 28.34
CA GLY A 205 -13.24 -7.09 28.36
C GLY A 205 -13.45 -8.38 27.57
N LYS A 206 -14.70 -8.82 27.49
CA LYS A 206 -15.07 -9.97 26.66
C LYS A 206 -15.12 -9.57 25.19
N THR A 207 -14.57 -10.42 24.30
CA THR A 207 -14.69 -10.25 22.83
C THR A 207 -15.30 -11.50 22.23
N ASP A 208 -16.41 -11.35 21.55
CA ASP A 208 -17.04 -12.41 20.75
C ASP A 208 -16.95 -12.07 19.25
N ASN A 209 -16.75 -13.07 18.41
CA ASN A 209 -16.86 -12.88 16.97
C ASN A 209 -18.32 -13.04 16.55
N LEU A 210 -18.77 -12.14 15.70
CA LEU A 210 -20.08 -12.20 15.05
C LEU A 210 -19.85 -12.44 13.55
N TYR A 211 -20.17 -13.63 13.08
CA TYR A 211 -20.07 -14.01 11.68
C TYR A 211 -21.35 -13.65 10.96
N VAL A 212 -21.24 -12.85 9.91
CA VAL A 212 -22.36 -12.40 9.09
C VAL A 212 -21.99 -12.55 7.62
N ASN A 213 -23.00 -12.57 6.74
CA ASN A 213 -22.75 -12.44 5.31
C ASN A 213 -22.84 -10.94 4.93
N GLY A 214 -21.70 -10.30 4.71
CA GLY A 214 -21.62 -8.87 4.39
C GLY A 214 -22.23 -8.50 3.04
N THR A 215 -22.52 -9.45 2.17
CA THR A 215 -23.22 -9.24 0.90
C THR A 215 -24.72 -9.41 1.01
N ASP A 216 -25.21 -9.94 2.12
CA ASP A 216 -26.62 -10.09 2.45
C ASP A 216 -27.00 -9.25 3.67
N MET A 217 -27.09 -7.93 3.52
CA MET A 217 -27.41 -6.99 4.57
C MET A 217 -28.74 -7.27 5.32
N PRO A 218 -29.81 -7.80 4.69
CA PRO A 218 -30.98 -8.27 5.42
C PRO A 218 -30.70 -9.33 6.47
N SER A 219 -29.72 -10.21 6.25
CA SER A 219 -29.35 -11.27 7.22
C SER A 219 -28.55 -10.74 8.43
N VAL A 220 -28.04 -9.52 8.36
CA VAL A 220 -27.23 -8.88 9.42
C VAL A 220 -28.10 -8.17 10.47
N LYS A 221 -29.38 -8.00 10.23
CA LYS A 221 -30.35 -7.40 11.12
C LYS A 221 -30.99 -8.45 12.00
#